data_e49f3f925d663fa7026f1ee0d7874122
#
_entry.id   e49f3f925d663fa7026f1ee0d7874122
#
_cell.length_a   1.000
_cell.length_b   1.000
_cell.length_c   1.000
_cell.angle_alpha   90.00
_cell.angle_beta   90.00
_cell.angle_gamma   90.00
#
_symmetry.space_group_name_H-M   'P 1'
#
loop_
_entity.id
_entity.type
_entity.pdbx_description
1 polymer ?
#
loop_
_entity_poly.entity_id
_entity_poly.type
_entity_poly.pdbx_seq_one_letter_code
_entity_poly.pdbx_strand_id
1 'polypeptide(L)'
;MMRWWLMAWRNLWRDARAGELRLPMVAVALGVAALSSGAFLADRMQAGMARDARQLLGGDVVVVSDQATPKRFVQQAKALGLKHATTLSFPTMARAGQERGGASRLIALKAVEPGYPLRGALQVLHASAGELAGAGLPVPLHANGTVAAPNNQTAYDGPSVVVRTIPAPGQAWAEPGLLEALELQPGDSLWLGQHAVRLSQ
;
A
#
# COMPACT_ATOMS: atom_id res chain seq x y z
N MET A 1 -11.57 55.25 -26.12
CA MET A 1 -11.02 53.88 -26.26
C MET A 1 -12.06 52.79 -26.56
N MET A 2 -13.32 52.94 -26.20
CA MET A 2 -14.39 51.94 -26.35
C MET A 2 -14.82 51.61 -27.80
N ARG A 3 -14.62 52.53 -28.75
CA ARG A 3 -15.04 52.29 -30.15
C ARG A 3 -14.20 51.31 -30.93
N TRP A 4 -12.92 51.16 -30.59
CA TRP A 4 -12.00 50.19 -31.24
C TRP A 4 -12.34 48.73 -30.90
N TRP A 5 -12.76 48.47 -29.68
CA TRP A 5 -13.20 47.14 -29.23
C TRP A 5 -14.45 46.66 -29.96
N LEU A 6 -15.41 47.58 -30.18
CA LEU A 6 -16.64 47.26 -30.91
C LEU A 6 -16.36 46.97 -32.39
N MET A 7 -15.41 47.70 -33.00
CA MET A 7 -15.01 47.40 -34.38
C MET A 7 -14.25 46.12 -34.51
N ALA A 8 -13.32 45.83 -33.58
CA ALA A 8 -12.58 44.58 -33.54
C ALA A 8 -13.50 43.37 -33.37
N TRP A 9 -14.47 43.46 -32.44
CA TRP A 9 -15.46 42.42 -32.22
C TRP A 9 -16.35 42.18 -33.44
N ARG A 10 -16.77 43.24 -34.12
CA ARG A 10 -17.60 43.10 -35.33
C ARG A 10 -16.85 42.50 -36.52
N ASN A 11 -15.58 42.83 -36.67
CA ASN A 11 -14.73 42.23 -37.69
C ASN A 11 -14.46 40.75 -37.37
N LEU A 12 -14.13 40.41 -36.11
CA LEU A 12 -13.93 39.06 -35.66
C LEU A 12 -15.18 38.18 -35.93
N TRP A 13 -16.37 38.73 -35.63
CA TRP A 13 -17.61 38.02 -35.89
C TRP A 13 -17.90 37.82 -37.40
N ARG A 14 -17.54 38.80 -38.22
CA ARG A 14 -17.67 38.67 -39.69
C ARG A 14 -16.72 37.64 -40.26
N ASP A 15 -15.48 37.61 -39.83
CA ASP A 15 -14.44 36.70 -40.29
C ASP A 15 -14.73 35.26 -39.79
N ALA A 16 -15.30 35.12 -38.60
CA ALA A 16 -15.80 33.84 -38.10
C ALA A 16 -16.93 33.29 -38.97
N ARG A 17 -17.80 34.17 -39.46
CA ARG A 17 -18.91 33.78 -40.37
C ARG A 17 -18.48 33.48 -41.78
N ALA A 18 -17.41 34.13 -42.26
CA ALA A 18 -16.77 33.85 -43.55
C ALA A 18 -16.06 32.51 -43.64
N GLY A 19 -15.82 31.84 -42.51
CA GLY A 19 -15.19 30.51 -42.44
C GLY A 19 -13.68 30.51 -42.34
N GLU A 20 -13.02 31.66 -42.50
CA GLU A 20 -11.56 31.79 -42.48
C GLU A 20 -10.96 31.52 -41.09
N LEU A 21 -11.72 31.80 -40.01
CA LEU A 21 -11.30 31.54 -38.63
C LEU A 21 -11.55 30.11 -38.14
N ARG A 22 -12.18 29.26 -38.93
CA ARG A 22 -12.48 27.87 -38.50
C ARG A 22 -11.22 27.05 -38.29
N LEU A 23 -10.27 27.13 -39.19
CA LEU A 23 -9.00 26.42 -39.10
C LEU A 23 -8.17 26.81 -37.87
N PRO A 24 -7.89 28.12 -37.62
CA PRO A 24 -7.17 28.50 -36.42
C PRO A 24 -7.93 28.21 -35.13
N MET A 25 -9.28 28.32 -35.12
CA MET A 25 -10.07 27.94 -33.95
C MET A 25 -9.97 26.44 -33.62
N VAL A 26 -10.04 25.59 -34.65
CA VAL A 26 -9.86 24.14 -34.46
C VAL A 26 -8.43 23.84 -34.00
N ALA A 27 -7.43 24.50 -34.58
CA ALA A 27 -6.03 24.32 -34.17
C ALA A 27 -5.80 24.70 -32.69
N VAL A 28 -6.35 25.83 -32.26
CA VAL A 28 -6.27 26.27 -30.85
C VAL A 28 -7.04 25.30 -29.95
N ALA A 29 -8.23 24.89 -30.32
CA ALA A 29 -9.03 23.94 -29.56
C ALA A 29 -8.30 22.60 -29.38
N LEU A 30 -7.70 22.08 -30.45
CA LEU A 30 -6.90 20.85 -30.40
C LEU A 30 -5.64 21.04 -29.54
N GLY A 31 -4.95 22.17 -29.64
CA GLY A 31 -3.80 22.50 -28.81
C GLY A 31 -4.14 22.54 -27.31
N VAL A 32 -5.23 23.24 -26.98
CA VAL A 32 -5.70 23.31 -25.60
C VAL A 32 -6.14 21.92 -25.10
N ALA A 33 -6.84 21.16 -25.92
CA ALA A 33 -7.28 19.82 -25.56
C ALA A 33 -6.08 18.88 -25.32
N ALA A 34 -5.06 18.95 -26.16
CA ALA A 34 -3.84 18.14 -26.00
C ALA A 34 -3.08 18.51 -24.72
N LEU A 35 -2.88 19.79 -24.45
CA LEU A 35 -2.22 20.26 -23.22
C LEU A 35 -3.02 19.88 -21.97
N SER A 36 -4.33 20.08 -22.01
CA SER A 36 -5.20 19.74 -20.88
C SER A 36 -5.25 18.24 -20.59
N SER A 37 -5.27 17.41 -21.64
CA SER A 37 -5.26 15.96 -21.46
C SER A 37 -3.97 15.45 -20.83
N GLY A 38 -2.82 16.01 -21.23
CA GLY A 38 -1.52 15.70 -20.64
C GLY A 38 -1.42 16.10 -19.17
N ALA A 39 -1.86 17.32 -18.83
CA ALA A 39 -1.89 17.80 -17.47
C ALA A 39 -2.83 16.95 -16.57
N PHE A 40 -4.01 16.59 -17.08
CA PHE A 40 -4.97 15.76 -16.36
C PHE A 40 -4.45 14.33 -16.14
N LEU A 41 -3.74 13.76 -17.12
CA LEU A 41 -3.11 12.45 -16.96
C LEU A 41 -2.01 12.49 -15.90
N ALA A 42 -1.15 13.52 -15.93
CA ALA A 42 -0.08 13.68 -14.93
C ALA A 42 -0.64 13.82 -13.51
N ASP A 43 -1.69 14.62 -13.32
CA ASP A 43 -2.37 14.78 -12.03
C ASP A 43 -2.97 13.46 -11.53
N ARG A 44 -3.62 12.69 -12.42
CA ARG A 44 -4.16 11.37 -12.10
C ARG A 44 -3.08 10.38 -11.68
N MET A 45 -1.96 10.35 -12.40
CA MET A 45 -0.83 9.48 -12.07
C MET A 45 -0.22 9.87 -10.73
N GLN A 46 -0.01 11.15 -10.48
CA GLN A 46 0.53 11.64 -9.21
C GLN A 46 -0.39 11.34 -8.03
N ALA A 47 -1.70 11.53 -8.20
CA ALA A 47 -2.69 11.16 -7.18
C ALA A 47 -2.75 9.65 -6.93
N GLY A 48 -2.58 8.82 -7.97
CA GLY A 48 -2.47 7.37 -7.87
C GLY A 48 -1.24 6.96 -7.05
N MET A 49 -0.06 7.43 -7.44
CA MET A 49 1.20 7.13 -6.73
C MET A 49 1.16 7.57 -5.25
N ALA A 50 0.59 8.74 -4.96
CA ALA A 50 0.44 9.21 -3.59
C ALA A 50 -0.50 8.34 -2.76
N ARG A 51 -1.53 7.76 -3.38
CA ARG A 51 -2.45 6.82 -2.72
C ARG A 51 -1.77 5.50 -2.42
N ASP A 52 -1.04 4.95 -3.40
CA ASP A 52 -0.33 3.68 -3.27
C ASP A 52 0.78 3.78 -2.22
N ALA A 53 1.53 4.88 -2.21
CA ALA A 53 2.54 5.14 -1.19
C ALA A 53 1.96 5.13 0.23
N ARG A 54 0.78 5.73 0.46
CA ARG A 54 0.12 5.70 1.77
C ARG A 54 -0.34 4.30 2.19
N GLN A 55 -0.75 3.48 1.23
CA GLN A 55 -1.11 2.08 1.50
C GLN A 55 0.11 1.26 1.89
N LEU A 56 1.23 1.42 1.18
CA LEU A 56 2.49 0.73 1.48
C LEU A 56 3.08 1.15 2.83
N LEU A 57 2.96 2.41 3.19
CA LEU A 57 3.41 2.92 4.48
C LEU A 57 2.52 2.46 5.65
N GLY A 58 1.30 2.01 5.35
CA GLY A 58 0.30 1.66 6.38
C GLY A 58 -0.24 2.86 7.17
N GLY A 59 -0.03 4.09 6.68
CA GLY A 59 -0.46 5.32 7.32
C GLY A 59 -0.27 6.55 6.42
N ASP A 60 -0.87 7.67 6.80
CA ASP A 60 -0.74 8.93 6.06
C ASP A 60 0.63 9.60 6.27
N VAL A 61 1.22 9.39 7.46
CA VAL A 61 2.55 9.90 7.85
C VAL A 61 3.26 8.84 8.66
N VAL A 62 4.54 8.64 8.39
CA VAL A 62 5.42 7.76 9.13
C VAL A 62 6.59 8.59 9.68
N VAL A 63 6.81 8.49 10.97
CA VAL A 63 7.97 9.07 11.65
C VAL A 63 8.94 7.93 11.95
N VAL A 64 10.12 7.97 11.32
CA VAL A 64 11.17 6.97 11.51
C VAL A 64 12.24 7.53 12.41
N SER A 65 12.70 6.73 13.36
CA SER A 65 13.79 7.07 14.29
C SER A 65 14.59 5.82 14.61
N ASP A 66 15.88 5.95 14.71
CA ASP A 66 16.80 4.87 15.17
C ASP A 66 16.77 4.68 16.69
N GLN A 67 16.11 5.57 17.39
CA GLN A 67 15.92 5.51 18.84
C GLN A 67 14.46 5.38 19.19
N ALA A 68 14.16 4.96 20.42
CA ALA A 68 12.81 4.89 20.92
C ALA A 68 12.09 6.24 20.73
N THR A 69 10.96 6.20 20.07
CA THR A 69 10.15 7.41 19.77
C THR A 69 9.79 8.14 21.07
N PRO A 70 10.16 9.42 21.24
CA PRO A 70 9.83 10.17 22.44
C PRO A 70 8.33 10.21 22.69
N LYS A 71 7.92 9.95 23.93
CA LYS A 71 6.50 9.91 24.34
C LYS A 71 5.71 11.17 23.96
N ARG A 72 6.39 12.31 23.84
CA ARG A 72 5.78 13.60 23.43
C ARG A 72 5.08 13.52 22.06
N PHE A 73 5.64 12.77 21.10
CA PHE A 73 5.01 12.62 19.77
C PHE A 73 3.68 11.88 19.86
N VAL A 74 3.64 10.78 20.62
CA VAL A 74 2.42 10.01 20.85
C VAL A 74 1.38 10.84 21.60
N GLN A 75 1.82 11.60 22.61
CA GLN A 75 0.93 12.50 23.37
C GLN A 75 0.36 13.60 22.47
N GLN A 76 1.18 14.19 21.62
CA GLN A 76 0.73 15.25 20.72
C GLN A 76 -0.22 14.70 19.64
N ALA A 77 0.06 13.51 19.10
CA ALA A 77 -0.85 12.84 18.16
C ALA A 77 -2.22 12.59 18.80
N LYS A 78 -2.25 12.10 20.05
CA LYS A 78 -3.48 11.91 20.84
C LYS A 78 -4.21 13.23 21.07
N ALA A 79 -3.50 14.30 21.45
CA ALA A 79 -4.08 15.63 21.68
C ALA A 79 -4.72 16.20 20.41
N LEU A 80 -4.16 15.89 19.24
CA LEU A 80 -4.71 16.27 17.93
C LEU A 80 -5.81 15.32 17.42
N GLY A 81 -6.20 14.30 18.19
CA GLY A 81 -7.21 13.33 17.79
C GLY A 81 -6.77 12.39 16.66
N LEU A 82 -5.45 12.28 16.41
CA LEU A 82 -4.91 11.43 15.35
C LEU A 82 -4.84 9.97 15.81
N LYS A 83 -5.19 9.06 14.90
CA LYS A 83 -4.92 7.63 15.09
C LYS A 83 -3.42 7.40 14.93
N HIS A 84 -2.85 6.60 15.81
CA HIS A 84 -1.43 6.26 15.75
C HIS A 84 -1.25 4.76 16.02
N ALA A 85 -0.19 4.20 15.49
CA ALA A 85 0.28 2.86 15.78
C ALA A 85 1.81 2.89 15.75
N THR A 86 2.42 2.25 16.72
CA THR A 86 3.88 2.12 16.80
C THR A 86 4.29 0.83 16.10
N THR A 87 5.35 0.91 15.30
CA THR A 87 5.97 -0.26 14.69
C THR A 87 7.45 -0.27 15.03
N LEU A 88 8.01 -1.44 15.26
CA LEU A 88 9.43 -1.63 15.51
C LEU A 88 9.96 -2.64 14.50
N SER A 89 10.96 -2.25 13.71
CA SER A 89 11.60 -3.12 12.73
C SER A 89 13.07 -3.25 13.01
N PHE A 90 13.56 -4.47 13.12
CA PHE A 90 14.98 -4.73 13.36
C PHE A 90 15.40 -6.10 12.82
N PRO A 91 16.66 -6.27 12.41
CA PRO A 91 17.19 -7.57 12.03
C PRO A 91 17.38 -8.45 13.27
N THR A 92 17.00 -9.71 13.17
CA THR A 92 17.19 -10.70 14.23
C THR A 92 17.41 -12.10 13.64
N MET A 93 17.93 -13.01 14.44
CA MET A 93 18.06 -14.41 14.05
C MET A 93 16.80 -15.16 14.41
N ALA A 94 16.15 -15.72 13.40
CA ALA A 94 15.07 -16.66 13.56
C ALA A 94 15.66 -18.09 13.55
N ARG A 95 15.23 -18.95 14.46
CA ARG A 95 15.68 -20.34 14.57
C ARG A 95 14.47 -21.28 14.63
N ALA A 96 14.52 -22.32 13.84
CA ALA A 96 13.58 -23.43 13.95
C ALA A 96 13.77 -24.20 15.26
N GLY A 97 12.72 -24.83 15.75
CA GLY A 97 12.80 -25.72 16.92
C GLY A 97 13.79 -26.86 16.67
N GLN A 98 14.34 -27.43 17.75
CA GLN A 98 15.28 -28.56 17.69
C GLN A 98 14.68 -29.76 16.94
N GLU A 99 13.39 -29.97 17.07
CA GLU A 99 12.59 -30.97 16.37
C GLU A 99 12.56 -30.81 14.84
N ARG A 100 12.86 -29.62 14.35
CA ARG A 100 12.96 -29.26 12.92
C ARG A 100 14.40 -29.01 12.49
N GLY A 101 15.38 -29.60 13.18
CA GLY A 101 16.81 -29.49 12.85
C GLY A 101 17.51 -28.23 13.33
N GLY A 102 16.84 -27.30 14.00
CA GLY A 102 17.46 -26.12 14.64
C GLY A 102 18.09 -25.11 13.67
N ALA A 103 17.75 -25.18 12.38
CA ALA A 103 18.27 -24.25 11.36
C ALA A 103 17.97 -22.77 11.75
N SER A 104 18.88 -21.87 11.42
CA SER A 104 18.75 -20.46 11.75
C SER A 104 18.94 -19.57 10.53
N ARG A 105 18.19 -18.44 10.47
CA ARG A 105 18.27 -17.46 9.40
C ARG A 105 18.12 -16.05 9.92
N LEU A 106 18.88 -15.11 9.34
CA LEU A 106 18.72 -13.69 9.60
C LEU A 106 17.43 -13.22 8.91
N ILE A 107 16.58 -12.55 9.66
CA ILE A 107 15.31 -11.99 9.20
C ILE A 107 15.16 -10.53 9.60
N ALA A 108 14.31 -9.81 8.90
CA ALA A 108 13.80 -8.51 9.32
C ALA A 108 12.48 -8.73 10.09
N LEU A 109 12.52 -8.59 11.42
CA LEU A 109 11.33 -8.69 12.25
C LEU A 109 10.63 -7.34 12.32
N LYS A 110 9.31 -7.34 12.11
CA LYS A 110 8.46 -6.17 12.30
C LYS A 110 7.41 -6.45 13.38
N ALA A 111 7.62 -5.85 14.54
CA ALA A 111 6.62 -5.86 15.61
C ALA A 111 5.66 -4.68 15.43
N VAL A 112 4.37 -4.90 15.66
CA VAL A 112 3.30 -3.92 15.42
C VAL A 112 2.34 -3.85 16.59
N GLU A 113 1.84 -2.64 16.88
CA GLU A 113 0.79 -2.43 17.88
C GLU A 113 -0.60 -2.69 17.32
N PRO A 114 -1.60 -2.96 18.18
CA PRO A 114 -3.00 -3.01 17.78
C PRO A 114 -3.44 -1.73 17.05
N GLY A 115 -4.18 -1.91 15.95
CA GLY A 115 -4.61 -0.82 15.09
C GLY A 115 -3.74 -0.61 13.85
N TYR A 116 -2.61 -1.29 13.72
CA TYR A 116 -1.85 -1.35 12.48
C TYR A 116 -2.52 -2.33 11.49
N PRO A 117 -2.56 -2.03 10.17
CA PRO A 117 -2.19 -0.77 9.53
C PRO A 117 -3.28 0.29 9.68
N LEU A 118 -2.89 1.57 9.82
CA LEU A 118 -3.83 2.69 9.87
C LEU A 118 -4.47 2.98 8.51
N ARG A 119 -3.78 2.60 7.44
CA ARG A 119 -4.22 2.69 6.04
C ARG A 119 -3.86 1.41 5.30
N GLY A 120 -4.67 1.06 4.30
CA GLY A 120 -4.47 -0.15 3.53
C GLY A 120 -4.88 -1.42 4.26
N ALA A 121 -4.27 -2.53 3.88
CA ALA A 121 -4.49 -3.85 4.47
C ALA A 121 -3.27 -4.74 4.23
N LEU A 122 -3.11 -5.77 5.03
CA LEU A 122 -2.07 -6.76 4.88
C LEU A 122 -2.57 -7.87 3.95
N GLN A 123 -1.70 -8.39 3.11
CA GLN A 123 -1.98 -9.59 2.32
C GLN A 123 -1.31 -10.77 2.99
N VAL A 124 -2.10 -11.78 3.29
CA VAL A 124 -1.65 -13.02 3.90
C VAL A 124 -1.95 -14.17 2.95
N LEU A 125 -0.97 -14.99 2.69
CA LEU A 125 -1.10 -16.21 1.89
C LEU A 125 -1.61 -17.33 2.79
N HIS A 126 -2.67 -18.01 2.37
CA HIS A 126 -3.18 -19.16 3.10
C HIS A 126 -2.89 -20.42 2.32
N ALA A 127 -2.43 -21.44 3.03
CA ALA A 127 -2.16 -22.74 2.44
C ALA A 127 -3.42 -23.48 1.97
N SER A 128 -4.61 -23.16 2.52
CA SER A 128 -5.87 -23.75 2.07
C SER A 128 -7.10 -22.93 2.46
N ALA A 129 -8.09 -22.88 1.56
CA ALA A 129 -9.39 -22.24 1.82
C ALA A 129 -10.19 -22.89 2.98
N GLY A 130 -9.84 -24.12 3.36
CA GLY A 130 -10.46 -24.86 4.46
C GLY A 130 -10.11 -24.34 5.85
N GLU A 131 -8.92 -23.77 6.02
CA GLU A 131 -8.48 -23.18 7.29
C GLU A 131 -9.13 -21.83 7.58
N LEU A 132 -9.48 -21.06 6.55
CA LEU A 132 -10.21 -19.79 6.67
C LEU A 132 -11.63 -19.99 7.23
N ALA A 133 -12.31 -21.04 6.80
CA ALA A 133 -13.65 -21.38 7.28
C ALA A 133 -13.65 -21.77 8.77
N GLY A 134 -12.59 -22.44 9.24
CA GLY A 134 -12.40 -22.82 10.64
C GLY A 134 -12.04 -21.64 11.56
N ALA A 135 -11.47 -20.57 11.02
CA ALA A 135 -11.09 -19.37 11.77
C ALA A 135 -12.19 -18.28 11.82
N GLY A 136 -13.34 -18.50 11.18
CA GLY A 136 -14.45 -17.53 11.15
C GLY A 136 -14.13 -16.24 10.36
N LEU A 137 -13.10 -16.28 9.51
CA LEU A 137 -12.74 -15.15 8.65
C LEU A 137 -13.59 -15.17 7.38
N PRO A 138 -14.07 -14.00 6.89
CA PRO A 138 -14.84 -13.94 5.65
C PRO A 138 -13.94 -14.38 4.49
N VAL A 139 -14.34 -15.48 3.83
CA VAL A 139 -13.71 -15.94 2.60
C VAL A 139 -14.10 -14.95 1.50
N PRO A 140 -13.17 -14.15 0.96
CA PRO A 140 -13.50 -13.30 -0.18
C PRO A 140 -13.70 -14.16 -1.41
N LEU A 141 -14.91 -14.21 -1.91
CA LEU A 141 -15.24 -14.75 -3.23
C LEU A 141 -14.68 -13.80 -4.29
N HIS A 142 -13.46 -14.04 -4.73
CA HIS A 142 -12.94 -13.40 -5.93
C HIS A 142 -13.27 -14.25 -7.15
N ALA A 143 -14.35 -13.85 -7.83
CA ALA A 143 -14.49 -14.18 -9.24
C ALA A 143 -13.39 -13.41 -10.00
N ASN A 144 -12.43 -14.15 -10.57
CA ASN A 144 -11.46 -13.69 -11.56
C ASN A 144 -10.69 -12.41 -11.22
N GLY A 145 -9.70 -12.49 -10.37
CA GLY A 145 -8.82 -11.35 -10.17
C GLY A 145 -7.42 -11.76 -9.74
N THR A 146 -6.54 -12.00 -10.70
CA THR A 146 -5.10 -11.85 -10.51
C THR A 146 -4.84 -10.41 -10.13
N VAL A 147 -4.59 -10.14 -8.85
CA VAL A 147 -4.07 -8.85 -8.42
C VAL A 147 -2.59 -8.86 -8.76
N ALA A 148 -2.22 -8.10 -9.77
CA ALA A 148 -0.82 -7.83 -10.10
C ALA A 148 -0.15 -7.17 -8.89
N ALA A 149 0.80 -7.89 -8.27
CA ALA A 149 1.68 -7.33 -7.27
C ALA A 149 2.55 -6.24 -7.90
N PRO A 150 2.66 -5.04 -7.33
CA PRO A 150 3.63 -4.07 -7.79
C PRO A 150 5.03 -4.53 -7.37
N ASN A 151 5.82 -4.87 -8.37
CA ASN A 151 7.27 -4.93 -8.35
C ASN A 151 8.01 -5.84 -7.35
N ASN A 152 8.65 -6.85 -7.93
CA ASN A 152 9.92 -7.48 -7.52
C ASN A 152 9.92 -8.39 -6.30
N GLN A 153 8.79 -8.97 -5.93
CA GLN A 153 8.78 -10.15 -5.07
C GLN A 153 8.29 -11.33 -5.90
N THR A 154 8.97 -12.45 -5.78
CA THR A 154 8.58 -13.72 -6.38
C THR A 154 7.07 -13.91 -6.21
N ALA A 155 6.35 -13.88 -7.34
CA ALA A 155 4.91 -14.02 -7.36
C ALA A 155 4.57 -15.41 -6.82
N TYR A 156 4.18 -15.48 -5.55
CA TYR A 156 3.51 -16.66 -5.03
C TYR A 156 2.11 -16.69 -5.62
N ASP A 157 1.85 -17.67 -6.44
CA ASP A 157 0.58 -17.88 -7.17
C ASP A 157 -0.49 -18.56 -6.29
N GLY A 158 -0.38 -18.41 -4.97
CA GLY A 158 -1.33 -18.97 -4.01
C GLY A 158 -2.49 -18.00 -3.68
N PRO A 159 -3.62 -18.52 -3.16
CA PRO A 159 -4.73 -17.68 -2.74
C PRO A 159 -4.31 -16.76 -1.61
N SER A 160 -4.36 -15.45 -1.84
CA SER A 160 -4.06 -14.43 -0.84
C SER A 160 -5.35 -13.83 -0.28
N VAL A 161 -5.36 -13.60 1.02
CA VAL A 161 -6.48 -12.94 1.72
C VAL A 161 -6.02 -11.59 2.25
N VAL A 162 -6.87 -10.60 2.02
CA VAL A 162 -6.65 -9.25 2.51
C VAL A 162 -7.18 -9.14 3.94
N VAL A 163 -6.29 -8.93 4.90
CA VAL A 163 -6.64 -8.82 6.33
C VAL A 163 -6.32 -7.43 6.86
N ARG A 164 -7.12 -6.98 7.82
CA ARG A 164 -6.91 -5.70 8.54
C ARG A 164 -6.59 -5.92 10.02
N THR A 165 -6.32 -7.15 10.37
CA THR A 165 -5.93 -7.56 11.71
C THR A 165 -4.45 -7.85 11.77
N ILE A 166 -3.90 -7.95 12.95
CA ILE A 166 -2.52 -8.36 13.22
C ILE A 166 -2.54 -9.70 13.94
N PRO A 167 -1.43 -10.46 13.94
CA PRO A 167 -1.33 -11.69 14.73
C PRO A 167 -1.63 -11.43 16.21
N ALA A 168 -2.19 -12.43 16.88
CA ALA A 168 -2.43 -12.34 18.33
C ALA A 168 -1.09 -12.27 19.09
N PRO A 169 -1.05 -11.74 20.31
CA PRO A 169 0.14 -11.77 21.15
C PRO A 169 0.73 -13.18 21.27
N GLY A 170 2.03 -13.31 21.03
CA GLY A 170 2.71 -14.60 21.00
C GLY A 170 2.63 -15.35 19.67
N GLN A 171 1.95 -14.79 18.69
CA GLN A 171 1.90 -15.31 17.33
C GLN A 171 2.65 -14.40 16.35
N ALA A 172 3.09 -14.99 15.24
CA ALA A 172 3.73 -14.27 14.14
C ALA A 172 3.25 -14.81 12.79
N TRP A 173 3.25 -13.93 11.79
CA TRP A 173 3.13 -14.28 10.40
C TRP A 173 4.52 -14.29 9.78
N ALA A 174 4.81 -15.30 8.99
CA ALA A 174 6.10 -15.46 8.35
C ALA A 174 5.95 -15.39 6.82
N GLU A 175 6.98 -14.86 6.18
CA GLU A 175 7.07 -14.87 4.74
C GLU A 175 7.27 -16.34 4.25
N PRO A 176 6.62 -16.75 3.15
CA PRO A 176 6.74 -18.12 2.62
C PRO A 176 8.19 -18.58 2.43
N GLY A 177 9.06 -17.70 1.92
CA GLY A 177 10.48 -18.02 1.75
C GLY A 177 11.24 -18.28 3.06
N LEU A 178 10.75 -17.79 4.20
CA LEU A 178 11.28 -18.14 5.51
C LEU A 178 10.81 -19.54 5.95
N LEU A 179 9.53 -19.84 5.72
CA LEU A 179 8.95 -21.13 6.04
C LEU A 179 9.67 -22.25 5.29
N GLU A 180 9.89 -22.08 3.98
CA GLU A 180 10.64 -23.02 3.15
C GLU A 180 12.09 -23.17 3.62
N ALA A 181 12.77 -22.06 3.91
CA ALA A 181 14.19 -22.08 4.29
C ALA A 181 14.46 -22.70 5.67
N LEU A 182 13.49 -22.71 6.55
CA LEU A 182 13.57 -23.31 7.89
C LEU A 182 12.75 -24.59 8.03
N GLU A 183 12.15 -25.08 6.93
CA GLU A 183 11.27 -26.25 6.87
C GLU A 183 10.14 -26.19 7.91
N LEU A 184 9.59 -24.99 8.11
CA LEU A 184 8.52 -24.73 9.08
C LEU A 184 7.15 -24.73 8.42
N GLN A 185 6.14 -25.05 9.21
CA GLN A 185 4.74 -25.01 8.81
C GLN A 185 3.93 -24.10 9.74
N PRO A 186 2.78 -23.56 9.30
CA PRO A 186 1.84 -22.90 10.19
C PRO A 186 1.52 -23.82 11.40
N GLY A 187 1.60 -23.25 12.59
CA GLY A 187 1.45 -23.97 13.85
C GLY A 187 2.76 -24.29 14.56
N ASP A 188 3.89 -24.28 13.84
CA ASP A 188 5.20 -24.51 14.44
C ASP A 188 5.68 -23.31 15.29
N SER A 189 6.67 -23.57 16.13
CA SER A 189 7.29 -22.54 16.95
C SER A 189 8.55 -22.00 16.29
N LEU A 190 8.63 -20.68 16.19
CA LEU A 190 9.80 -19.93 15.71
C LEU A 190 10.48 -19.26 16.90
N TRP A 191 11.77 -19.49 17.07
CA TRP A 191 12.56 -18.87 18.12
C TRP A 191 13.20 -17.58 17.63
N LEU A 192 12.94 -16.49 18.35
CA LEU A 192 13.49 -15.16 18.11
C LEU A 192 14.36 -14.80 19.32
N GLY A 193 15.66 -15.05 19.23
CA GLY A 193 16.54 -15.00 20.39
C GLY A 193 16.14 -16.01 21.46
N GLN A 194 15.68 -15.54 22.61
CA GLN A 194 15.24 -16.38 23.74
C GLN A 194 13.71 -16.58 23.80
N HIS A 195 12.96 -15.95 22.91
CA HIS A 195 11.50 -15.99 22.90
C HIS A 195 11.00 -16.89 21.77
N ALA A 196 10.05 -17.76 22.09
CA ALA A 196 9.33 -18.54 21.09
C ALA A 196 8.03 -17.84 20.72
N VAL A 197 7.75 -17.73 19.43
CA VAL A 197 6.47 -17.28 18.88
C VAL A 197 5.87 -18.40 18.05
N ARG A 198 4.56 -18.53 18.05
CA ARG A 198 3.86 -19.51 17.23
C ARG A 198 3.54 -18.93 15.87
N LEU A 199 3.85 -19.65 14.81
CA LEU A 199 3.48 -19.29 13.46
C LEU A 199 1.99 -19.56 13.27
N SER A 200 1.23 -18.53 12.90
CA SER A 200 -0.21 -18.65 12.67
C SER A 200 -0.58 -18.55 11.19
N GLN A 201 0.31 -18.05 10.38
CA GLN A 201 0.17 -17.98 8.90
C GLN A 201 1.55 -17.77 8.27
#